data_78a9ec830893cf397c4fc0c8c92eb4c0
#
_entry.id   78a9ec830893cf397c4fc0c8c92eb4c0
#
_cell.length_a   1.000
_cell.length_b   1.000
_cell.length_c   1.000
_cell.angle_alpha   90.00
_cell.angle_beta   90.00
_cell.angle_gamma   90.00
#
_symmetry.space_group_name_H-M   'P 1'
#
loop_
_entity.id
_entity.type
_entity.pdbx_description
1 polymer ?
#
loop_
_entity_poly.entity_id
_entity_poly.type
_entity_poly.pdbx_seq_one_letter_code
_entity_poly.pdbx_strand_id
1 'polypeptide(L)'
;MKPLSKTIAAPEHVEQVRLVNWFRDNFKEPDYIIFAVPNGGFRGIKEAKRLKDEAVKSGVSDLIILTHGKVIFLEMKKLNGKLSDKQKDFNENVEYLGHISIVGYGASDASEKILEVLG
;
A
#
# COMPACT_ATOMS: atom_id res chain seq x y z
N MET A 1 -17.39 7.74 -9.79
CA MET A 1 -16.00 7.37 -10.12
C MET A 1 -15.88 5.86 -10.27
N LYS A 2 -15.15 5.42 -11.26
CA LYS A 2 -15.03 3.98 -11.57
C LYS A 2 -13.71 3.41 -11.08
N PRO A 3 -13.73 2.20 -10.51
CA PRO A 3 -12.50 1.49 -10.23
C PRO A 3 -11.80 1.07 -11.52
N LEU A 4 -10.56 0.65 -11.41
CA LEU A 4 -9.84 0.08 -12.53
C LEU A 4 -10.46 -1.24 -12.97
N SER A 5 -10.47 -1.45 -14.28
CA SER A 5 -10.95 -2.72 -14.84
C SER A 5 -9.99 -3.85 -14.53
N LYS A 6 -10.52 -5.06 -14.36
CA LYS A 6 -9.70 -6.25 -14.25
C LYS A 6 -8.97 -6.50 -15.57
N THR A 7 -7.69 -6.86 -15.44
CA THR A 7 -6.86 -7.22 -16.59
C THR A 7 -6.18 -8.55 -16.32
N ILE A 8 -5.43 -9.05 -17.30
CA ILE A 8 -4.57 -10.21 -17.09
C ILE A 8 -3.58 -9.87 -15.99
N ALA A 9 -3.38 -10.80 -15.06
CA ALA A 9 -2.48 -10.60 -13.93
C ALA A 9 -1.08 -10.18 -14.39
N ALA A 10 -0.58 -9.11 -13.80
CA ALA A 10 0.74 -8.56 -14.08
C ALA A 10 1.61 -8.68 -12.82
N PRO A 11 2.92 -8.51 -12.96
CA PRO A 11 3.80 -8.43 -11.78
C PRO A 11 3.33 -7.37 -10.81
N GLU A 12 3.59 -7.59 -9.53
CA GLU A 12 3.17 -6.70 -8.44
C GLU A 12 3.58 -5.24 -8.67
N HIS A 13 4.83 -5.03 -9.13
CA HIS A 13 5.34 -3.71 -9.47
C HIS A 13 4.49 -3.00 -10.53
N VAL A 14 4.11 -3.70 -11.57
CA VAL A 14 3.31 -3.14 -12.67
C VAL A 14 1.92 -2.75 -12.17
N GLU A 15 1.32 -3.61 -11.34
CA GLU A 15 0.02 -3.34 -10.75
C GLU A 15 0.07 -2.14 -9.80
N GLN A 16 1.16 -1.98 -9.06
CA GLN A 16 1.33 -0.81 -8.20
C GLN A 16 1.39 0.48 -9.01
N VAL A 17 2.18 0.51 -10.09
CA VAL A 17 2.26 1.68 -10.96
C VAL A 17 0.89 2.02 -11.55
N ARG A 18 0.16 1.01 -11.98
CA ARG A 18 -1.19 1.17 -12.54
C ARG A 18 -2.15 1.78 -11.51
N LEU A 19 -2.10 1.29 -10.29
CA LEU A 19 -2.92 1.82 -9.18
C LEU A 19 -2.58 3.27 -8.87
N VAL A 20 -1.30 3.59 -8.76
CA VAL A 20 -0.84 4.94 -8.45
C VAL A 20 -1.27 5.93 -9.52
N ASN A 21 -1.12 5.59 -10.79
CA ASN A 21 -1.55 6.44 -11.90
C ASN A 21 -3.06 6.69 -11.87
N TRP A 22 -3.85 5.65 -11.67
CA TRP A 22 -5.29 5.78 -11.52
C TRP A 22 -5.65 6.71 -10.34
N PHE A 23 -5.00 6.52 -9.21
CA PHE A 23 -5.27 7.34 -8.04
C PHE A 23 -4.97 8.82 -8.31
N ARG A 24 -3.80 9.11 -8.87
CA ARG A 24 -3.39 10.49 -9.15
C ARG A 24 -4.24 11.16 -10.22
N ASP A 25 -4.80 10.40 -11.15
CA ASP A 25 -5.71 10.93 -12.16
C ASP A 25 -7.07 11.34 -11.57
N ASN A 26 -7.49 10.68 -10.50
CA ASN A 26 -8.83 10.86 -9.94
C ASN A 26 -8.84 11.63 -8.63
N PHE A 27 -7.74 11.64 -7.89
CA PHE A 27 -7.62 12.25 -6.58
C PHE A 27 -6.41 13.19 -6.57
N LYS A 28 -6.66 14.49 -6.49
CA LYS A 28 -5.63 15.50 -6.71
C LYS A 28 -5.08 16.08 -5.41
N GLU A 29 -3.78 16.40 -5.43
CA GLU A 29 -3.19 17.20 -4.36
C GLU A 29 -3.76 18.62 -4.41
N PRO A 30 -3.87 19.30 -3.27
CA PRO A 30 -3.38 18.90 -1.97
C PRO A 30 -4.34 18.06 -1.12
N ASP A 31 -5.55 17.79 -1.61
CA ASP A 31 -6.56 17.08 -0.81
C ASP A 31 -6.27 15.60 -0.66
N TYR A 32 -5.51 15.03 -1.59
CA TYR A 32 -5.12 13.61 -1.57
C TYR A 32 -3.66 13.48 -1.94
N ILE A 33 -2.92 12.74 -1.14
CA ILE A 33 -1.49 12.50 -1.40
C ILE A 33 -1.26 10.99 -1.35
N ILE A 34 -0.62 10.43 -2.37
CA ILE A 34 -0.19 9.04 -2.37
C ILE A 34 1.32 8.99 -2.56
N PHE A 35 1.98 8.15 -1.77
CA PHE A 35 3.42 7.96 -1.91
C PHE A 35 3.82 6.56 -1.47
N ALA A 36 4.94 6.10 -2.00
CA ALA A 36 5.47 4.77 -1.68
C ALA A 36 6.45 4.83 -0.51
N VAL A 37 6.46 3.73 0.25
CA VAL A 37 7.48 3.48 1.27
C VAL A 37 8.36 2.37 0.73
N PRO A 38 9.62 2.65 0.34
CA PRO A 38 10.47 1.61 -0.21
C PRO A 38 10.88 0.62 0.88
N ASN A 39 10.42 -0.61 0.74
CA ASN A 39 10.58 -1.67 1.72
C ASN A 39 11.31 -2.89 1.17
N GLY A 40 11.92 -2.81 0.06
CA GLY A 40 12.35 -4.01 -0.62
C GLY A 40 13.84 -4.18 -0.74
N GLY A 41 14.21 -5.37 -1.19
CA GLY A 41 15.54 -5.68 -1.62
C GLY A 41 16.40 -6.37 -0.56
N PHE A 42 17.33 -7.16 -1.05
CA PHE A 42 18.33 -7.81 -0.22
C PHE A 42 19.26 -6.76 0.39
N ARG A 43 19.56 -6.93 1.67
CA ARG A 43 20.46 -6.03 2.39
C ARG A 43 21.48 -6.85 3.18
N GLY A 44 22.71 -6.36 3.22
CA GLY A 44 23.73 -6.94 4.06
C GLY A 44 23.38 -6.78 5.54
N ILE A 45 24.00 -7.59 6.39
CA ILE A 45 23.72 -7.60 7.82
C ILE A 45 23.95 -6.24 8.47
N LYS A 46 25.05 -5.57 8.10
CA LYS A 46 25.39 -4.25 8.66
C LYS A 46 24.36 -3.18 8.26
N GLU A 47 23.96 -3.20 7.00
CA GLU A 47 22.97 -2.26 6.49
C GLU A 47 21.60 -2.50 7.13
N ALA A 48 21.19 -3.78 7.26
CA ALA A 48 19.93 -4.13 7.89
C ALA A 48 19.89 -3.66 9.35
N LYS A 49 21.01 -3.82 10.08
CA LYS A 49 21.10 -3.35 11.47
C LYS A 49 21.01 -1.83 11.53
N ARG A 50 21.74 -1.12 10.67
CA ARG A 50 21.69 0.34 10.61
C ARG A 50 20.29 0.85 10.36
N LEU A 51 19.58 0.29 9.38
CA LEU A 51 18.22 0.68 9.06
C LEU A 51 17.25 0.41 10.20
N LYS A 52 17.43 -0.71 10.89
CA LYS A 52 16.62 -1.03 12.08
C LYS A 52 16.85 -0.03 13.19
N ASP A 53 18.12 0.33 13.44
CA ASP A 53 18.48 1.34 14.43
C ASP A 53 17.90 2.71 14.08
N GLU A 54 17.75 3.00 12.78
CA GLU A 54 17.12 4.21 12.27
C GLU A 54 15.59 4.13 12.21
N ALA A 55 15.01 3.10 12.80
CA ALA A 55 13.56 2.87 12.87
C ALA A 55 12.89 2.47 11.54
N VAL A 56 13.65 1.90 10.62
CA VAL A 56 13.04 1.26 9.45
C VAL A 56 12.36 -0.01 9.92
N LYS A 57 11.07 -0.13 9.65
CA LYS A 57 10.23 -1.19 10.19
C LYS A 57 9.85 -2.20 9.12
N SER A 58 10.00 -3.49 9.43
CA SER A 58 9.54 -4.58 8.58
C SER A 58 8.03 -4.66 8.56
N GLY A 59 7.46 -5.01 7.40
CA GLY A 59 6.03 -5.25 7.27
C GLY A 59 5.19 -4.02 7.00
N VAL A 60 5.81 -2.84 6.89
CA VAL A 60 5.09 -1.61 6.55
C VAL A 60 4.53 -1.73 5.13
N SER A 61 3.33 -1.21 4.92
CA SER A 61 2.66 -1.24 3.63
C SER A 61 3.45 -0.52 2.53
N ASP A 62 3.24 -0.91 1.28
CA ASP A 62 3.94 -0.36 0.12
C ASP A 62 3.61 1.11 -0.14
N LEU A 63 2.37 1.49 0.09
CA LEU A 63 1.86 2.81 -0.23
C LEU A 63 1.12 3.41 0.96
N ILE A 64 1.22 4.73 1.07
CA ILE A 64 0.44 5.49 2.06
C ILE A 64 -0.39 6.52 1.31
N ILE A 65 -1.67 6.63 1.68
CA ILE A 65 -2.57 7.64 1.15
C ILE A 65 -3.00 8.53 2.30
N LEU A 66 -2.83 9.82 2.10
CA LEU A 66 -3.29 10.84 3.04
C LEU A 66 -4.45 11.59 2.42
N THR A 67 -5.49 11.81 3.19
CA THR A 67 -6.60 12.69 2.84
C THR A 67 -7.17 13.29 4.12
N HIS A 68 -8.19 14.12 4.01
CA HIS A 68 -8.76 14.79 5.17
C HIS A 68 -9.26 13.81 6.21
N GLY A 69 -8.62 13.81 7.37
CA GLY A 69 -9.01 12.98 8.50
C GLY A 69 -8.77 11.48 8.37
N LYS A 70 -8.07 11.06 7.31
CA LYS A 70 -7.81 9.63 7.08
C LYS A 70 -6.37 9.38 6.65
N VAL A 71 -5.81 8.31 7.18
CA VAL A 71 -4.53 7.76 6.73
C VAL A 71 -4.78 6.32 6.30
N ILE A 72 -4.47 6.01 5.07
CA ILE A 72 -4.69 4.68 4.50
C ILE A 72 -3.33 4.04 4.19
N PHE A 73 -3.11 2.86 4.74
CA PHE A 73 -1.93 2.05 4.47
C PHE A 73 -2.34 0.96 3.47
N LEU A 74 -1.77 0.99 2.28
CA LEU A 74 -2.13 0.09 1.19
C LEU A 74 -0.98 -0.85 0.88
N GLU A 75 -1.21 -2.14 1.09
CA GLU A 75 -0.28 -3.20 0.71
C GLU A 75 -0.72 -3.80 -0.62
N MET A 76 0.19 -3.77 -1.61
CA MET A 76 -0.09 -4.38 -2.91
C MET A 76 0.40 -5.82 -2.92
N LYS A 77 -0.46 -6.72 -3.35
CA LYS A 77 -0.13 -8.15 -3.53
C LYS A 77 -0.58 -8.60 -4.92
N LYS A 78 0.14 -9.58 -5.47
CA LYS A 78 -0.35 -10.26 -6.66
C LYS A 78 -1.55 -11.13 -6.30
N LEU A 79 -2.36 -11.49 -7.29
CA LEU A 79 -3.47 -12.42 -7.10
C LEU A 79 -2.94 -13.71 -6.44
N ASN A 80 -3.62 -14.16 -5.40
CA ASN A 80 -3.24 -15.32 -4.57
C ASN A 80 -1.96 -15.13 -3.76
N GLY A 81 -1.42 -13.91 -3.69
CA GLY A 81 -0.31 -13.61 -2.81
C GLY A 81 -0.73 -13.65 -1.34
N LYS A 82 0.23 -13.87 -0.46
CA LYS A 82 -0.04 -13.95 0.98
C LYS A 82 0.76 -12.90 1.73
N LEU A 83 0.15 -12.36 2.78
CA LEU A 83 0.85 -11.47 3.69
C LEU A 83 1.82 -12.26 4.55
N SER A 84 3.00 -11.68 4.81
CA SER A 84 3.89 -12.20 5.84
C SER A 84 3.30 -11.95 7.22
N ASP A 85 3.82 -12.62 8.24
CA ASP A 85 3.36 -12.40 9.62
C ASP A 85 3.59 -10.96 10.04
N LYS A 86 4.72 -10.36 9.66
CA LYS A 86 5.01 -8.97 9.98
C LYS A 86 4.07 -8.00 9.30
N GLN A 87 3.66 -8.28 8.07
CA GLN A 87 2.65 -7.49 7.36
C GLN A 87 1.29 -7.58 8.04
N LYS A 88 0.90 -8.79 8.47
CA LYS A 88 -0.35 -8.98 9.22
C LYS A 88 -0.34 -8.20 10.54
N ASP A 89 0.76 -8.31 11.29
CA ASP A 89 0.91 -7.59 12.55
C ASP A 89 0.83 -6.08 12.35
N PHE A 90 1.51 -5.58 11.33
CA PHE A 90 1.48 -4.16 11.01
C PHE A 90 0.05 -3.68 10.70
N ASN A 91 -0.66 -4.43 9.87
CA ASN A 91 -2.03 -4.08 9.49
C ASN A 91 -2.97 -4.08 10.70
N GLU A 92 -2.85 -5.07 11.57
CA GLU A 92 -3.65 -5.14 12.79
C GLU A 92 -3.38 -3.94 13.70
N ASN A 93 -2.10 -3.58 13.87
CA ASN A 93 -1.71 -2.44 14.69
C ASN A 93 -2.20 -1.12 14.12
N VAL A 94 -2.14 -0.96 12.79
CA VAL A 94 -2.67 0.21 12.09
C VAL A 94 -4.16 0.40 12.41
N GLU A 95 -4.92 -0.68 12.31
CA GLU A 95 -6.37 -0.64 12.59
C GLU A 95 -6.65 -0.41 14.07
N TYR A 96 -5.87 -1.02 14.95
CA TYR A 96 -6.00 -0.81 16.39
C TYR A 96 -5.82 0.68 16.75
N LEU A 97 -4.91 1.36 16.06
CA LEU A 97 -4.66 2.80 16.27
C LEU A 97 -5.70 3.71 15.60
N GLY A 98 -6.68 3.15 14.91
CA GLY A 98 -7.75 3.91 14.28
C GLY A 98 -7.48 4.34 12.86
N HIS A 99 -6.43 3.82 12.23
CA HIS A 99 -6.13 4.09 10.84
C HIS A 99 -6.65 2.97 9.94
N ILE A 100 -6.56 3.18 8.63
CA ILE A 100 -7.14 2.26 7.66
C ILE A 100 -6.04 1.42 7.01
N SER A 101 -6.25 0.11 6.95
CA SER A 101 -5.34 -0.81 6.28
C SER A 101 -6.10 -1.49 5.13
N ILE A 102 -5.50 -1.48 3.94
CA ILE A 102 -6.04 -2.13 2.76
C ILE A 102 -4.99 -3.08 2.18
N VAL A 103 -5.41 -4.29 1.83
CA VAL A 103 -4.60 -5.19 1.01
C VAL A 103 -5.26 -5.25 -0.36
N GLY A 104 -4.54 -4.83 -1.38
CA GLY A 104 -5.02 -4.83 -2.76
C GLY A 104 -4.39 -5.97 -3.56
N TYR A 105 -5.21 -6.91 -3.97
CA TYR A 105 -4.76 -8.04 -4.80
C TYR A 105 -4.86 -7.65 -6.27
N GLY A 106 -3.88 -6.89 -6.74
CA GLY A 106 -3.88 -6.25 -8.04
C GLY A 106 -4.51 -4.85 -7.99
N ALA A 107 -4.31 -4.08 -9.04
CA ALA A 107 -4.75 -2.68 -9.09
C ALA A 107 -6.28 -2.54 -9.10
N SER A 108 -6.97 -3.43 -9.79
CA SER A 108 -8.44 -3.40 -9.84
C SER A 108 -9.05 -3.56 -8.44
N ASP A 109 -8.63 -4.59 -7.72
CA ASP A 109 -9.09 -4.85 -6.36
C ASP A 109 -8.74 -3.69 -5.42
N ALA A 110 -7.51 -3.20 -5.51
CA ALA A 110 -7.08 -2.06 -4.70
C ALA A 110 -7.94 -0.82 -4.96
N SER A 111 -8.24 -0.52 -6.23
CA SER A 111 -9.06 0.64 -6.57
C SER A 111 -10.48 0.53 -6.01
N GLU A 112 -11.08 -0.65 -6.09
CA GLU A 112 -12.41 -0.88 -5.51
C GLU A 112 -12.42 -0.64 -4.00
N LYS A 113 -11.43 -1.18 -3.30
CA LYS A 113 -11.32 -1.03 -1.84
C LYS A 113 -11.08 0.41 -1.43
N ILE A 114 -10.26 1.14 -2.19
CA ILE A 114 -10.04 2.58 -1.95
C ILE A 114 -11.34 3.36 -2.08
N LEU A 115 -12.11 3.11 -3.14
CA LEU A 115 -13.38 3.79 -3.34
C LEU A 115 -14.38 3.52 -2.22
N GLU A 116 -14.41 2.30 -1.69
CA GLU A 116 -15.26 1.97 -0.55
C GLU A 116 -14.91 2.79 0.69
N VAL A 117 -13.61 2.99 0.93
CA VAL A 117 -13.12 3.74 2.08
C VAL A 117 -13.36 5.24 1.92
N LEU A 118 -13.15 5.78 0.72
CA LEU A 118 -13.27 7.21 0.44
C LEU A 118 -14.72 7.63 0.15
N GLY A 119 -15.50 6.69 -0.29
CA GLY A 119 -16.88 6.85 -0.70
C GLY A 119 -17.78 7.59 0.13
#